data_14846cc40b47ef8dd99b4c27db14cd9d
#
_entry.id   14846cc40b47ef8dd99b4c27db14cd9d
#
_cell.length_a   1.000
_cell.length_b   1.000
_cell.length_c   1.000
_cell.angle_alpha   90.00
_cell.angle_beta   90.00
_cell.angle_gamma   90.00
#
_symmetry.space_group_name_H-M   'P 1'
#
loop_
_entity.id
_entity.type
_entity.pdbx_description
1 polymer ?
#
loop_
_entity_poly.entity_id
_entity_poly.type
_entity_poly.pdbx_seq_one_letter_code
_entity_poly.pdbx_strand_id
1 'polypeptide(L)'
;KQHENVWKVLQETGRYTVKREYIIKDLKEHSELVLDTYEWLVKNGPDYGNKPADVEFPVWVSFRQDATMLPEKGRVILELEIEESLITRVNFTKWGMILNYSYIPADKADEKRHKELLEAYGVSDTQAYMSQFYPEIKREIRESWKRLFDDDIQIGSDGCYGNIWEVRREWVKNVIQ
;
A
#
# COMPACT_ATOMS: atom_id res chain seq x y z
N LYS A 1 -4.30 -12.61 -5.10
CA LYS A 1 -3.42 -13.75 -5.44
C LYS A 1 -2.21 -13.75 -4.52
N GLN A 2 -1.85 -14.92 -3.97
CA GLN A 2 -0.79 -15.10 -2.97
C GLN A 2 0.10 -16.30 -3.34
N HIS A 3 1.27 -16.41 -2.72
CA HIS A 3 2.09 -17.62 -2.81
C HIS A 3 1.34 -18.80 -2.16
N GLU A 4 1.47 -20.02 -2.72
CA GLU A 4 0.76 -21.22 -2.21
C GLU A 4 1.00 -21.51 -0.72
N ASN A 5 2.17 -21.11 -0.19
CA ASN A 5 2.49 -21.27 1.23
C ASN A 5 1.53 -20.50 2.15
N VAL A 6 0.93 -19.40 1.67
CA VAL A 6 -0.07 -18.65 2.46
C VAL A 6 -1.27 -19.54 2.77
N TRP A 7 -1.71 -20.33 1.79
CA TRP A 7 -2.81 -21.27 1.99
C TRP A 7 -2.43 -22.41 2.96
N LYS A 8 -1.21 -22.92 2.87
CA LYS A 8 -0.70 -23.95 3.81
C LYS A 8 -0.68 -23.40 5.25
N VAL A 9 -0.15 -22.19 5.45
CA VAL A 9 -0.15 -21.53 6.77
C VAL A 9 -1.57 -21.35 7.29
N LEU A 10 -2.52 -20.90 6.45
CA LEU A 10 -3.93 -20.75 6.85
C LEU A 10 -4.57 -22.08 7.26
N GLN A 11 -4.24 -23.18 6.59
CA GLN A 11 -4.74 -24.52 6.94
C GLN A 11 -4.18 -25.01 8.26
N GLU A 12 -2.90 -24.75 8.53
CA GLU A 12 -2.20 -25.23 9.73
C GLU A 12 -2.48 -24.39 10.97
N THR A 13 -2.54 -23.05 10.81
CA THR A 13 -2.60 -22.11 11.94
C THR A 13 -3.93 -21.38 12.08
N GLY A 14 -4.78 -21.44 11.06
CA GLY A 14 -6.04 -20.67 11.00
C GLY A 14 -5.88 -19.20 10.66
N ARG A 15 -4.64 -18.67 10.62
CA ARG A 15 -4.34 -17.24 10.48
C ARG A 15 -3.09 -16.99 9.63
N TYR A 16 -3.13 -15.93 8.81
CA TYR A 16 -1.95 -15.44 8.08
C TYR A 16 -1.78 -13.94 8.27
N THR A 17 -0.55 -13.50 8.48
CA THR A 17 -0.13 -12.10 8.57
C THR A 17 1.10 -11.86 7.70
N VAL A 18 1.27 -10.63 7.21
CA VAL A 18 2.46 -10.24 6.44
C VAL A 18 3.59 -9.94 7.41
N LYS A 19 4.76 -10.51 7.14
CA LYS A 19 5.99 -10.27 7.88
C LYS A 19 7.01 -9.54 7.00
N ARG A 20 7.81 -8.70 7.63
CA ARG A 20 8.91 -7.94 6.99
C ARG A 20 9.82 -8.81 6.15
N GLU A 21 10.18 -9.99 6.65
CA GLU A 21 11.06 -10.93 5.98
C GLU A 21 10.54 -11.38 4.60
N TYR A 22 9.21 -11.44 4.41
CA TYR A 22 8.60 -11.79 3.13
C TYR A 22 8.74 -10.66 2.13
N ILE A 23 8.55 -9.40 2.57
CA ILE A 23 8.72 -8.22 1.73
C ILE A 23 10.18 -8.09 1.29
N ILE A 24 11.13 -8.27 2.21
CA ILE A 24 12.57 -8.22 1.90
C ILE A 24 12.95 -9.30 0.89
N LYS A 25 12.45 -10.52 1.08
CA LYS A 25 12.76 -11.64 0.17
C LYS A 25 12.22 -11.44 -1.24
N ASP A 26 11.01 -10.87 -1.37
CA ASP A 26 10.37 -10.64 -2.67
C ASP A 26 10.98 -9.44 -3.41
N LEU A 27 11.31 -8.35 -2.71
CA LEU A 27 11.72 -7.08 -3.30
C LEU A 27 13.25 -6.86 -3.37
N LYS A 28 14.03 -7.67 -2.65
CA LYS A 28 15.51 -7.64 -2.65
C LYS A 28 16.07 -6.22 -2.46
N GLU A 29 16.78 -5.68 -3.46
CA GLU A 29 17.45 -4.37 -3.41
C GLU A 29 16.48 -3.19 -3.27
N HIS A 30 15.23 -3.36 -3.68
CA HIS A 30 14.19 -2.33 -3.56
C HIS A 30 13.41 -2.39 -2.24
N SER A 31 13.74 -3.35 -1.36
CA SER A 31 12.97 -3.58 -0.13
C SER A 31 12.98 -2.40 0.84
N GLU A 32 14.12 -1.71 1.01
CA GLU A 32 14.22 -0.58 1.95
C GLU A 32 13.30 0.57 1.56
N LEU A 33 13.26 0.89 0.26
CA LEU A 33 12.44 1.96 -0.28
C LEU A 33 10.94 1.68 -0.08
N VAL A 34 10.54 0.46 -0.40
CA VAL A 34 9.14 0.04 -0.24
C VAL A 34 8.78 -0.07 1.24
N LEU A 35 9.67 -0.54 2.10
CA LEU A 35 9.45 -0.62 3.53
C LEU A 35 9.21 0.75 4.17
N ASP A 36 9.92 1.81 3.76
CA ASP A 36 9.66 3.18 4.25
C ASP A 36 8.23 3.64 3.96
N THR A 37 7.73 3.36 2.75
CA THR A 37 6.34 3.71 2.37
C THR A 37 5.31 2.85 3.11
N TYR A 38 5.58 1.55 3.31
CA TYR A 38 4.72 0.66 4.08
C TYR A 38 4.68 1.05 5.57
N GLU A 39 5.82 1.41 6.16
CA GLU A 39 5.87 1.90 7.55
C GLU A 39 5.09 3.21 7.69
N TRP A 40 5.20 4.09 6.69
CA TRP A 40 4.39 5.30 6.66
C TRP A 40 2.90 4.96 6.60
N LEU A 41 2.48 4.06 5.70
CA LEU A 41 1.10 3.60 5.55
C LEU A 41 0.54 3.06 6.87
N VAL A 42 1.29 2.17 7.52
CA VAL A 42 0.90 1.59 8.81
C VAL A 42 0.69 2.66 9.87
N LYS A 43 1.63 3.62 9.99
CA LYS A 43 1.58 4.66 11.04
C LYS A 43 0.51 5.73 10.82
N ASN A 44 0.13 5.99 9.56
CA ASN A 44 -0.78 7.07 9.20
C ASN A 44 -2.16 6.57 8.73
N GLY A 45 -2.33 5.27 8.55
CA GLY A 45 -3.60 4.68 8.16
C GLY A 45 -4.69 4.89 9.22
N PRO A 46 -5.96 5.08 8.80
CA PRO A 46 -7.07 5.36 9.72
C PRO A 46 -7.31 4.21 10.71
N ASP A 47 -6.91 3.00 10.35
CA ASP A 47 -7.13 1.78 11.12
C ASP A 47 -5.90 1.35 11.96
N TYR A 48 -4.92 2.25 12.12
CA TYR A 48 -3.72 1.96 12.91
C TYR A 48 -4.02 1.53 14.35
N GLY A 49 -5.04 2.11 14.96
CA GLY A 49 -5.48 1.79 16.33
C GLY A 49 -5.98 0.36 16.50
N ASN A 50 -6.44 -0.27 15.42
CA ASN A 50 -6.96 -1.65 15.42
C ASN A 50 -5.90 -2.68 14.97
N LYS A 51 -4.68 -2.23 14.67
CA LYS A 51 -3.59 -3.11 14.25
C LYS A 51 -3.23 -4.08 15.38
N PRO A 52 -3.30 -5.42 15.17
CA PRO A 52 -2.82 -6.38 16.16
C PRO A 52 -1.33 -6.19 16.46
N ALA A 53 -0.94 -6.40 17.72
CA ALA A 53 0.43 -6.11 18.18
C ALA A 53 1.50 -6.97 17.47
N ASP A 54 1.14 -8.15 17.03
CA ASP A 54 2.01 -9.12 16.34
C ASP A 54 2.03 -8.96 14.81
N VAL A 55 1.29 -7.97 14.26
CA VAL A 55 1.22 -7.70 12.82
C VAL A 55 2.12 -6.52 12.47
N GLU A 56 2.94 -6.67 11.44
CA GLU A 56 3.82 -5.59 10.96
C GLU A 56 3.18 -4.78 9.83
N PHE A 57 2.62 -5.45 8.83
CA PHE A 57 2.10 -4.83 7.61
C PHE A 57 0.74 -5.42 7.21
N PRO A 58 -0.10 -4.65 6.48
CA PRO A 58 -1.38 -5.14 6.01
C PRO A 58 -1.23 -6.13 4.85
N VAL A 59 -2.22 -6.98 4.70
CA VAL A 59 -2.45 -7.80 3.50
C VAL A 59 -3.25 -6.98 2.51
N TRP A 60 -2.81 -6.96 1.25
CA TRP A 60 -3.54 -6.31 0.17
C TRP A 60 -4.59 -7.25 -0.42
N VAL A 61 -5.79 -6.74 -0.58
CA VAL A 61 -6.92 -7.45 -1.19
C VAL A 61 -7.53 -6.62 -2.33
N SER A 62 -8.04 -7.28 -3.35
CA SER A 62 -8.74 -6.66 -4.45
C SER A 62 -10.24 -6.86 -4.29
N PHE A 63 -11.05 -5.86 -4.61
CA PHE A 63 -12.51 -5.94 -4.65
C PHE A 63 -13.04 -6.54 -5.96
N ARG A 64 -12.17 -6.71 -6.94
CA ARG A 64 -12.54 -7.20 -8.26
C ARG A 64 -11.61 -8.33 -8.69
N GLN A 65 -12.15 -9.28 -9.44
CA GLN A 65 -11.35 -10.21 -10.21
C GLN A 65 -10.85 -9.47 -11.45
N ASP A 66 -9.55 -9.24 -11.53
CA ASP A 66 -8.90 -8.54 -12.63
C ASP A 66 -7.87 -9.45 -13.34
N ALA A 67 -7.20 -8.91 -14.36
CA ALA A 67 -6.22 -9.66 -15.15
C ALA A 67 -5.03 -10.20 -14.33
N THR A 68 -4.78 -9.64 -13.14
CA THR A 68 -3.71 -10.12 -12.24
C THR A 68 -4.12 -11.38 -11.48
N MET A 69 -5.40 -11.73 -11.50
CA MET A 69 -5.98 -12.90 -10.82
C MET A 69 -6.06 -14.14 -11.72
N LEU A 70 -5.20 -14.25 -12.72
CA LEU A 70 -5.06 -15.47 -13.50
C LEU A 70 -4.33 -16.54 -12.67
N PRO A 71 -4.73 -17.83 -12.80
CA PRO A 71 -4.02 -18.96 -12.21
C PRO A 71 -2.55 -18.98 -12.64
N GLU A 72 -1.67 -19.28 -11.71
CA GLU A 72 -0.22 -19.32 -11.93
C GLU A 72 0.40 -20.38 -11.04
N LYS A 73 1.33 -21.17 -11.57
CA LYS A 73 2.00 -22.23 -10.83
C LYS A 73 2.71 -21.70 -9.57
N GLY A 74 2.43 -22.29 -8.42
CA GLY A 74 2.99 -21.88 -7.12
C GLY A 74 2.26 -20.69 -6.48
N ARG A 75 1.17 -20.23 -7.09
CA ARG A 75 0.29 -19.18 -6.56
C ARG A 75 -1.11 -19.72 -6.33
N VAL A 76 -1.81 -19.10 -5.40
CA VAL A 76 -3.23 -19.36 -5.14
C VAL A 76 -4.01 -18.04 -5.14
N ILE A 77 -5.24 -18.10 -5.60
CA ILE A 77 -6.20 -17.01 -5.44
C ILE A 77 -7.14 -17.44 -4.31
N LEU A 78 -7.20 -16.62 -3.27
CA LEU A 78 -8.12 -16.81 -2.15
C LEU A 78 -9.29 -15.86 -2.33
N GLU A 79 -10.49 -16.38 -2.49
CA GLU A 79 -11.72 -15.59 -2.44
C GLU A 79 -12.16 -15.49 -0.97
N LEU A 80 -12.27 -14.25 -0.50
CA LEU A 80 -12.53 -13.96 0.90
C LEU A 80 -13.89 -13.29 1.08
N GLU A 81 -14.59 -13.65 2.13
CA GLU A 81 -15.75 -12.91 2.62
C GLU A 81 -15.37 -12.28 3.97
N ILE A 82 -15.32 -10.95 3.99
CA ILE A 82 -14.80 -10.17 5.11
C ILE A 82 -15.79 -9.03 5.41
N GLU A 83 -16.01 -8.72 6.68
CA GLU A 83 -16.77 -7.54 7.07
C GLU A 83 -16.09 -6.26 6.56
N GLU A 84 -16.88 -5.37 5.95
CA GLU A 84 -16.35 -4.13 5.36
C GLU A 84 -15.64 -3.24 6.38
N SER A 85 -16.06 -3.26 7.63
CA SER A 85 -15.44 -2.54 8.75
C SER A 85 -13.99 -2.94 9.04
N LEU A 86 -13.55 -4.11 8.57
CA LEU A 86 -12.18 -4.60 8.72
C LEU A 86 -11.27 -4.22 7.53
N ILE A 87 -11.80 -3.50 6.54
CA ILE A 87 -11.10 -3.21 5.30
C ILE A 87 -10.86 -1.71 5.19
N THR A 88 -9.60 -1.29 5.22
CA THR A 88 -9.22 0.08 4.86
C THR A 88 -9.10 0.18 3.34
N ARG A 89 -9.89 1.07 2.72
CA ARG A 89 -9.81 1.35 1.28
C ARG A 89 -8.62 2.24 0.98
N VAL A 90 -7.85 1.89 -0.03
CA VAL A 90 -6.64 2.61 -0.46
C VAL A 90 -6.72 2.85 -1.96
N ASN A 91 -6.81 4.12 -2.37
CA ASN A 91 -6.81 4.49 -3.77
C ASN A 91 -5.47 4.11 -4.42
N PHE A 92 -5.51 3.31 -5.50
CA PHE A 92 -4.29 2.77 -6.09
C PHE A 92 -3.46 3.83 -6.84
N THR A 93 -4.08 4.89 -7.38
CA THR A 93 -3.34 5.98 -8.04
C THR A 93 -2.52 6.77 -7.02
N LYS A 94 -3.14 7.19 -5.92
CA LYS A 94 -2.44 7.88 -4.83
C LYS A 94 -1.38 7.00 -4.17
N TRP A 95 -1.67 5.71 -4.00
CA TRP A 95 -0.69 4.76 -3.48
C TRP A 95 0.51 4.59 -4.42
N GLY A 96 0.26 4.55 -5.73
CA GLY A 96 1.31 4.56 -6.74
C GLY A 96 2.20 5.80 -6.66
N MET A 97 1.63 6.98 -6.37
CA MET A 97 2.40 8.20 -6.15
C MET A 97 3.31 8.07 -4.93
N ILE A 98 2.81 7.53 -3.81
CA ILE A 98 3.60 7.27 -2.60
C ILE A 98 4.76 6.31 -2.88
N LEU A 99 4.51 5.22 -3.59
CA LEU A 99 5.55 4.25 -3.97
C LEU A 99 6.64 4.87 -4.87
N ASN A 100 6.32 5.93 -5.60
CA ASN A 100 7.26 6.71 -6.40
C ASN A 100 7.79 7.95 -5.68
N TYR A 101 7.53 8.10 -4.38
CA TYR A 101 7.91 9.25 -3.56
C TYR A 101 7.40 10.59 -4.08
N SER A 102 6.27 10.59 -4.79
CA SER A 102 5.70 11.77 -5.40
C SER A 102 4.79 12.51 -4.43
N TYR A 103 4.69 13.81 -4.64
CA TYR A 103 3.74 14.69 -3.97
C TYR A 103 2.31 14.37 -4.41
N ILE A 104 1.38 14.32 -3.49
CA ILE A 104 -0.06 14.18 -3.76
C ILE A 104 -0.67 15.58 -3.67
N PRO A 105 -1.06 16.23 -4.79
CA PRO A 105 -1.64 17.57 -4.75
C PRO A 105 -3.06 17.56 -4.18
N ALA A 106 -3.44 18.65 -3.50
CA ALA A 106 -4.82 18.84 -3.04
C ALA A 106 -5.73 19.25 -4.19
N ASP A 107 -5.21 20.07 -5.10
CA ASP A 107 -5.90 20.58 -6.28
C ASP A 107 -4.88 21.02 -7.35
N LYS A 108 -5.37 21.56 -8.47
CA LYS A 108 -4.51 22.04 -9.58
C LYS A 108 -3.63 23.22 -9.19
N ALA A 109 -4.08 24.09 -8.28
CA ALA A 109 -3.28 25.24 -7.85
C ALA A 109 -2.12 24.78 -6.97
N ASP A 110 -2.37 23.82 -6.08
CA ASP A 110 -1.37 23.20 -5.23
C ASP A 110 -0.36 22.37 -6.06
N GLU A 111 -0.83 21.64 -7.07
CA GLU A 111 0.03 20.93 -8.03
C GLU A 111 0.99 21.90 -8.74
N LYS A 112 0.46 23.01 -9.25
CA LYS A 112 1.25 24.02 -9.93
C LYS A 112 2.28 24.65 -8.99
N ARG A 113 1.87 25.03 -7.77
CA ARG A 113 2.76 25.58 -6.76
C ARG A 113 3.93 24.64 -6.45
N HIS A 114 3.63 23.35 -6.23
CA HIS A 114 4.64 22.35 -5.92
C HIS A 114 5.61 22.15 -7.10
N LYS A 115 5.09 22.11 -8.32
CA LYS A 115 5.90 22.03 -9.53
C LYS A 115 6.85 23.22 -9.69
N GLU A 116 6.37 24.46 -9.46
CA GLU A 116 7.21 25.66 -9.49
C GLU A 116 8.30 25.61 -8.41
N LEU A 117 8.01 25.05 -7.23
CA LEU A 117 9.02 24.81 -6.20
C LEU A 117 10.11 23.85 -6.68
N LEU A 118 9.74 22.71 -7.26
CA LEU A 118 10.72 21.74 -7.79
C LEU A 118 11.57 22.33 -8.92
N GLU A 119 10.96 23.09 -9.83
CA GLU A 119 11.64 23.79 -10.92
C GLU A 119 12.68 24.80 -10.39
N ALA A 120 12.34 25.55 -9.34
CA ALA A 120 13.25 26.50 -8.71
C ALA A 120 14.51 25.84 -8.11
N TYR A 121 14.39 24.60 -7.67
CA TYR A 121 15.51 23.80 -7.15
C TYR A 121 16.15 22.88 -8.20
N GLY A 122 15.58 22.77 -9.39
CA GLY A 122 16.08 21.91 -10.47
C GLY A 122 16.03 20.42 -10.14
N VAL A 123 15.02 19.96 -9.37
CA VAL A 123 14.88 18.57 -8.91
C VAL A 123 13.49 18.04 -9.18
N SER A 124 13.37 16.71 -9.20
CA SER A 124 12.08 16.01 -9.13
C SER A 124 11.74 15.62 -7.69
N ASP A 125 10.48 15.23 -7.44
CA ASP A 125 10.02 14.66 -6.16
C ASP A 125 10.94 13.56 -5.67
N THR A 126 11.18 12.55 -6.51
CA THR A 126 12.02 11.41 -6.18
C THR A 126 13.44 11.82 -5.83
N GLN A 127 14.04 12.73 -6.62
CA GLN A 127 15.38 13.26 -6.35
C GLN A 127 15.43 14.01 -5.01
N ALA A 128 14.44 14.87 -4.75
CA ALA A 128 14.37 15.61 -3.50
C ALA A 128 14.16 14.67 -2.31
N TYR A 129 13.27 13.69 -2.45
CA TYR A 129 12.98 12.72 -1.38
C TYR A 129 14.17 11.86 -1.01
N MET A 130 14.90 11.36 -2.01
CA MET A 130 16.07 10.49 -1.84
C MET A 130 17.31 11.25 -1.36
N SER A 131 17.33 12.58 -1.53
CA SER A 131 18.44 13.43 -1.13
C SER A 131 18.35 13.87 0.32
N GLN A 132 19.49 14.04 0.96
CA GLN A 132 19.58 14.71 2.26
C GLN A 132 19.63 16.25 2.16
N PHE A 133 19.72 16.79 0.95
CA PHE A 133 19.88 18.24 0.73
C PHE A 133 18.57 19.02 0.65
N TYR A 134 17.41 18.33 0.55
CA TYR A 134 16.09 18.95 0.41
C TYR A 134 15.11 18.51 1.52
N PRO A 135 15.46 18.70 2.80
CA PRO A 135 14.63 18.17 3.91
C PRO A 135 13.23 18.80 3.96
N GLU A 136 13.10 20.07 3.53
CA GLU A 136 11.82 20.77 3.49
C GLU A 136 10.88 20.19 2.42
N ILE A 137 11.42 19.95 1.21
CA ILE A 137 10.66 19.33 0.12
C ILE A 137 10.27 17.91 0.49
N LYS A 138 11.19 17.14 1.07
CA LYS A 138 10.90 15.78 1.57
C LYS A 138 9.79 15.79 2.60
N ARG A 139 9.80 16.74 3.54
CA ARG A 139 8.75 16.89 4.54
C ARG A 139 7.41 17.22 3.90
N GLU A 140 7.40 18.15 2.95
CA GLU A 140 6.18 18.53 2.21
C GLU A 140 5.59 17.35 1.45
N ILE A 141 6.42 16.56 0.77
CA ILE A 141 6.00 15.33 0.08
C ILE A 141 5.35 14.37 1.09
N ARG A 142 6.01 14.08 2.23
CA ARG A 142 5.45 13.17 3.25
C ARG A 142 4.15 13.67 3.86
N GLU A 143 4.01 14.96 4.10
CA GLU A 143 2.77 15.55 4.61
C GLU A 143 1.64 15.42 3.59
N SER A 144 1.92 15.57 2.30
CA SER A 144 0.93 15.41 1.23
C SER A 144 0.36 13.98 1.16
N TRP A 145 1.11 12.98 1.59
CA TRP A 145 0.67 11.58 1.54
C TRP A 145 -0.54 11.29 2.42
N LYS A 146 -0.81 12.10 3.45
CA LYS A 146 -2.03 12.01 4.28
C LYS A 146 -3.30 12.11 3.44
N ARG A 147 -3.21 12.73 2.27
CA ARG A 147 -4.29 12.84 1.28
C ARG A 147 -4.65 11.50 0.61
N LEU A 148 -3.88 10.42 0.89
CA LEU A 148 -4.23 9.05 0.48
C LEU A 148 -5.62 8.65 0.98
N PHE A 149 -5.97 9.09 2.18
CA PHE A 149 -7.21 8.73 2.87
C PHE A 149 -8.29 9.83 2.78
N ASP A 150 -8.07 10.86 1.97
CA ASP A 150 -9.02 11.93 1.73
C ASP A 150 -9.78 11.64 0.43
N ASP A 151 -11.03 11.23 0.56
CA ASP A 151 -11.88 10.85 -0.57
C ASP A 151 -12.36 12.06 -1.39
N ASP A 152 -12.28 13.28 -0.85
CA ASP A 152 -12.63 14.51 -1.57
C ASP A 152 -11.55 14.89 -2.60
N ILE A 153 -10.33 14.43 -2.41
CA ILE A 153 -9.23 14.64 -3.35
C ILE A 153 -9.21 13.52 -4.39
N GLN A 154 -9.62 13.82 -5.60
CA GLN A 154 -9.65 12.85 -6.70
C GLN A 154 -8.45 13.04 -7.63
N ILE A 155 -7.64 11.99 -7.79
CA ILE A 155 -6.46 11.96 -8.67
C ILE A 155 -6.53 10.68 -9.51
N GLY A 156 -6.56 10.85 -10.83
CA GLY A 156 -6.59 9.73 -11.77
C GLY A 156 -7.85 8.87 -11.63
N SER A 157 -7.67 7.57 -11.40
CA SER A 157 -8.78 6.63 -11.25
C SER A 157 -9.26 6.56 -9.80
N ASP A 158 -10.55 6.32 -9.61
CA ASP A 158 -11.22 6.05 -8.33
C ASP A 158 -11.06 4.59 -7.84
N GLY A 159 -10.30 3.77 -8.58
CA GLY A 159 -10.05 2.39 -8.21
C GLY A 159 -9.30 2.26 -6.87
N CYS A 160 -9.76 1.30 -6.07
CA CYS A 160 -9.18 1.03 -4.76
C CYS A 160 -8.80 -0.43 -4.58
N TYR A 161 -7.74 -0.65 -3.78
CA TYR A 161 -7.49 -1.91 -3.10
C TYR A 161 -7.95 -1.82 -1.64
N GLY A 162 -8.09 -2.97 -0.99
CA GLY A 162 -8.31 -3.04 0.45
C GLY A 162 -7.03 -3.42 1.18
N ASN A 163 -6.86 -2.87 2.38
CA ASN A 163 -5.89 -3.34 3.36
C ASN A 163 -6.62 -4.01 4.52
N ILE A 164 -6.16 -5.17 4.94
CA ILE A 164 -6.61 -5.89 6.12
C ILE A 164 -5.40 -6.31 6.95
N TRP A 165 -5.53 -6.39 8.26
CA TRP A 165 -4.38 -6.72 9.11
C TRP A 165 -4.00 -8.20 9.08
N GLU A 166 -4.94 -9.07 8.78
CA GLU A 166 -4.74 -10.52 8.75
C GLU A 166 -5.71 -11.19 7.76
N VAL A 167 -5.42 -12.42 7.38
CA VAL A 167 -6.39 -13.30 6.72
C VAL A 167 -6.69 -14.43 7.70
N ARG A 168 -7.98 -14.73 7.90
CA ARG A 168 -8.43 -15.88 8.69
C ARG A 168 -8.94 -16.99 7.80
N ARG A 169 -8.70 -18.24 8.22
CA ARG A 169 -9.12 -19.41 7.46
C ARG A 169 -10.64 -19.43 7.22
N GLU A 170 -11.41 -18.97 8.19
CA GLU A 170 -12.88 -18.92 8.15
C GLU A 170 -13.43 -17.93 7.11
N TRP A 171 -12.63 -16.93 6.71
CA TRP A 171 -13.01 -15.97 5.67
C TRP A 171 -12.85 -16.53 4.25
N VAL A 172 -12.08 -17.61 4.08
CA VAL A 172 -11.82 -18.20 2.77
C VAL A 172 -13.04 -19.01 2.31
N LYS A 173 -13.68 -18.55 1.24
CA LYS A 173 -14.83 -19.22 0.61
C LYS A 173 -14.41 -20.15 -0.51
N ASN A 174 -13.40 -19.72 -1.30
CA ASN A 174 -12.91 -20.51 -2.41
C ASN A 174 -11.40 -20.37 -2.56
N VAL A 175 -10.76 -21.39 -3.12
CA VAL A 175 -9.31 -21.44 -3.39
C VAL A 175 -9.12 -21.89 -4.83
N ILE A 176 -8.56 -21.02 -5.66
CA ILE A 176 -8.25 -21.29 -7.07
C ILE A 176 -6.74 -21.48 -7.19
N GLN A 177 -6.32 -22.61 -7.77
CA GLN A 177 -4.92 -23.01 -7.95
C GLN A 177 -4.56 -23.08 -9.44
#